data_68dd0706f556a62b3788392b8eaae78c
#
_entry.id   68dd0706f556a62b3788392b8eaae78c
#
_cell.length_a   1.000
_cell.length_b   1.000
_cell.length_c   1.000
_cell.angle_alpha   90.00
_cell.angle_beta   90.00
_cell.angle_gamma   90.00
#
_symmetry.space_group_name_H-M   'P 1'
#
loop_
_entity.id
_entity.type
_entity.pdbx_description
1 polymer ?
#
loop_
_entity_poly.entity_id
_entity_poly.type
_entity_poly.pdbx_seq_one_letter_code
_entity_poly.pdbx_strand_id
1 'polypeptide(L)'
;DALKAHSTAPAVGTLFGMAFTNPTLLTELTIAQAAGPTATEGQAIVRALFSADTPQEVIRRYMPRFGEESLLINLDLLGLDLPPSLPLLETPVLVLGAHNDQFIYEGALHATASTYRTRAEIFPDMAHAMMLDHGWEKPAERIAEWLDATLAPAGAESSRNSIPLL
;
A
#
# COMPACT_ATOMS: atom_id res chain seq x y z
N ASP A 1 5.82 -23.67 3.04
CA ASP A 1 7.14 -23.15 2.67
C ASP A 1 7.08 -22.02 1.60
N ALA A 2 6.15 -22.05 0.65
CA ALA A 2 5.96 -20.97 -0.31
C ALA A 2 5.53 -19.63 0.32
N LEU A 3 4.69 -19.65 1.36
CA LEU A 3 4.24 -18.47 2.10
C LEU A 3 5.37 -17.79 2.88
N LYS A 4 6.32 -18.54 3.43
CA LYS A 4 7.51 -17.97 4.08
C LYS A 4 8.40 -17.23 3.10
N ALA A 5 8.54 -17.72 1.87
CA ALA A 5 9.31 -17.04 0.83
C ALA A 5 8.65 -15.73 0.35
N HIS A 6 7.32 -15.63 0.46
CA HIS A 6 6.59 -14.43 0.01
C HIS A 6 6.55 -13.29 1.05
N SER A 7 6.78 -13.56 2.34
CA SER A 7 6.68 -12.53 3.39
C SER A 7 8.00 -11.77 3.64
N THR A 8 9.15 -12.37 3.38
CA THR A 8 10.47 -11.73 3.59
C THR A 8 11.11 -11.21 2.32
N ALA A 9 10.98 -11.93 1.22
CA ALA A 9 11.60 -11.57 -0.05
C ALA A 9 11.20 -10.17 -0.56
N PRO A 10 9.93 -9.70 -0.43
CA PRO A 10 9.56 -8.37 -0.89
C PRO A 10 10.25 -7.24 -0.13
N ALA A 11 10.27 -7.27 1.21
CA ALA A 11 10.85 -6.19 2.00
C ALA A 11 12.38 -6.11 1.84
N VAL A 12 13.07 -7.24 1.91
CA VAL A 12 14.51 -7.33 1.64
C VAL A 12 14.80 -6.92 0.21
N GLY A 13 14.00 -7.40 -0.76
CA GLY A 13 14.11 -7.02 -2.17
C GLY A 13 13.92 -5.52 -2.40
N THR A 14 12.99 -4.89 -1.68
CA THR A 14 12.77 -3.44 -1.75
C THR A 14 13.96 -2.66 -1.23
N LEU A 15 14.53 -3.02 -0.06
CA LEU A 15 15.70 -2.34 0.49
C LEU A 15 16.93 -2.50 -0.42
N PHE A 16 17.18 -3.71 -0.92
CA PHE A 16 18.25 -3.93 -1.90
C PHE A 16 17.98 -3.15 -3.20
N GLY A 17 16.74 -3.16 -3.68
CA GLY A 17 16.32 -2.37 -4.84
C GLY A 17 16.59 -0.88 -4.64
N MET A 18 16.20 -0.31 -3.50
CA MET A 18 16.44 1.09 -3.16
C MET A 18 17.92 1.46 -3.17
N ALA A 19 18.80 0.57 -2.69
CA ALA A 19 20.24 0.82 -2.69
C ALA A 19 20.79 1.10 -4.09
N PHE A 20 20.20 0.51 -5.14
CA PHE A 20 20.61 0.68 -6.52
C PHE A 20 19.77 1.70 -7.28
N THR A 21 18.46 1.76 -7.04
CA THR A 21 17.52 2.58 -7.81
C THR A 21 17.31 3.96 -7.20
N ASN A 22 17.34 4.09 -5.87
CA ASN A 22 17.14 5.35 -5.17
C ASN A 22 17.97 5.43 -3.88
N PRO A 23 19.31 5.51 -3.98
CA PRO A 23 20.19 5.56 -2.80
C PRO A 23 19.95 6.78 -1.91
N THR A 24 19.46 7.89 -2.48
CA THR A 24 19.12 9.09 -1.71
C THR A 24 17.95 8.81 -0.77
N LEU A 25 16.89 8.15 -1.25
CA LEU A 25 15.76 7.77 -0.42
C LEU A 25 16.19 6.84 0.72
N LEU A 26 16.99 5.82 0.41
CA LEU A 26 17.52 4.91 1.44
C LEU A 26 18.33 5.65 2.49
N THR A 27 19.16 6.61 2.08
CA THR A 27 19.96 7.44 2.99
C THR A 27 19.08 8.32 3.88
N GLU A 28 18.08 9.02 3.29
CA GLU A 28 17.17 9.87 4.05
C GLU A 28 16.33 9.05 5.05
N LEU A 29 15.85 7.88 4.66
CA LEU A 29 15.12 6.97 5.56
C LEU A 29 16.00 6.50 6.71
N THR A 30 17.27 6.15 6.43
CA THR A 30 18.22 5.72 7.46
C THR A 30 18.51 6.85 8.45
N ILE A 31 18.70 8.07 7.97
CA ILE A 31 18.93 9.26 8.82
C ILE A 31 17.67 9.55 9.65
N ALA A 32 16.50 9.55 9.03
CA ALA A 32 15.24 9.80 9.71
C ALA A 32 14.97 8.76 10.81
N GLN A 33 15.31 7.50 10.56
CA GLN A 33 15.19 6.42 11.55
C GLN A 33 16.19 6.55 12.70
N ALA A 34 17.43 6.99 12.43
CA ALA A 34 18.49 7.05 13.43
C ALA A 34 18.46 8.34 14.28
N ALA A 35 18.04 9.46 13.69
CA ALA A 35 18.16 10.79 14.28
C ALA A 35 16.86 11.59 14.27
N GLY A 36 15.76 10.97 13.85
CA GLY A 36 14.44 11.58 13.73
C GLY A 36 14.15 12.22 12.36
N PRO A 37 12.87 12.40 12.02
CA PRO A 37 12.46 12.84 10.68
C PRO A 37 12.90 14.25 10.31
N THR A 38 13.28 15.08 11.29
CA THR A 38 13.80 16.44 11.07
C THR A 38 15.31 16.50 10.83
N ALA A 39 16.00 15.37 10.91
CA ALA A 39 17.45 15.30 10.72
C ALA A 39 17.88 15.28 9.23
N THR A 40 16.93 15.21 8.31
CA THR A 40 17.15 15.26 6.86
C THR A 40 16.20 16.28 6.20
N GLU A 41 16.55 16.74 4.99
CA GLU A 41 15.65 17.58 4.20
C GLU A 41 14.38 16.83 3.76
N GLY A 42 14.42 15.50 3.72
CA GLY A 42 13.29 14.61 3.47
C GLY A 42 12.68 14.72 2.07
N GLN A 43 13.36 15.31 1.12
CA GLN A 43 12.81 15.52 -0.23
C GLN A 43 12.62 14.22 -1.00
N ALA A 44 13.51 13.23 -0.81
CA ALA A 44 13.35 11.93 -1.43
C ALA A 44 12.19 11.16 -0.76
N ILE A 45 12.02 11.31 0.55
CA ILE A 45 10.88 10.76 1.30
C ILE A 45 9.57 11.38 0.79
N VAL A 46 9.51 12.70 0.63
CA VAL A 46 8.32 13.37 0.07
C VAL A 46 7.97 12.82 -1.30
N ARG A 47 8.95 12.68 -2.20
CA ARG A 47 8.72 12.14 -3.55
C ARG A 47 8.34 10.66 -3.57
N ALA A 48 8.71 9.91 -2.54
CA ALA A 48 8.31 8.51 -2.41
C ALA A 48 6.88 8.36 -1.85
N LEU A 49 6.47 9.29 -0.97
CA LEU A 49 5.15 9.28 -0.34
C LEU A 49 4.06 9.88 -1.23
N PHE A 50 4.36 10.95 -1.97
CA PHE A 50 3.38 11.74 -2.71
C PHE A 50 3.71 11.80 -4.21
N SER A 51 2.69 11.78 -5.05
CA SER A 51 2.82 12.00 -6.48
C SER A 51 3.23 13.44 -6.79
N ALA A 52 3.71 13.67 -8.02
CA ALA A 52 4.13 15.00 -8.47
C ALA A 52 2.99 16.03 -8.48
N ASP A 53 1.75 15.56 -8.62
CA ASP A 53 0.55 16.39 -8.72
C ASP A 53 -0.04 16.74 -7.34
N THR A 54 0.51 16.18 -6.25
CA THR A 54 0.04 16.49 -4.90
C THR A 54 0.33 17.93 -4.53
N PRO A 55 -0.69 18.74 -4.15
CA PRO A 55 -0.48 20.13 -3.78
C PRO A 55 0.48 20.29 -2.60
N GLN A 56 1.38 21.26 -2.68
CA GLN A 56 2.37 21.55 -1.63
C GLN A 56 1.73 21.85 -0.27
N GLU A 57 0.51 22.35 -0.27
CA GLU A 57 -0.24 22.60 0.97
C GLU A 57 -0.59 21.28 1.67
N VAL A 58 -0.99 20.25 0.91
CA VAL A 58 -1.26 18.91 1.43
C VAL A 58 0.01 18.33 2.05
N ILE A 59 1.13 18.39 1.31
CA ILE A 59 2.43 17.90 1.80
C ILE A 59 2.81 18.62 3.10
N ARG A 60 2.76 19.96 3.13
CA ARG A 60 3.08 20.75 4.35
C ARG A 60 2.16 20.44 5.53
N ARG A 61 0.91 20.09 5.25
CA ARG A 61 -0.08 19.74 6.29
C ARG A 61 0.19 18.38 6.91
N TYR A 62 0.60 17.40 6.11
CA TYR A 62 0.69 16.00 6.55
C TYR A 62 2.11 15.56 6.91
N MET A 63 3.15 16.05 6.26
CA MET A 63 4.54 15.67 6.56
C MET A 63 4.90 15.79 8.04
N PRO A 64 4.52 16.86 8.78
CA PRO A 64 4.84 16.95 10.21
C PRO A 64 4.12 15.93 11.10
N ARG A 65 3.17 15.19 10.54
CA ARG A 65 2.40 14.15 11.26
C ARG A 65 2.98 12.75 11.09
N PHE A 66 3.91 12.58 10.16
CA PHE A 66 4.69 11.34 10.07
C PHE A 66 5.65 11.32 11.26
N GLY A 67 5.46 10.34 12.14
CA GLY A 67 6.27 10.16 13.34
C GLY A 67 7.43 9.19 13.11
N GLU A 68 8.10 8.88 14.21
CA GLU A 68 9.12 7.84 14.22
C GLU A 68 8.46 6.46 14.13
N GLU A 69 9.01 5.60 13.28
CA GLU A 69 8.63 4.20 13.19
C GLU A 69 9.30 3.38 14.29
N SER A 70 8.60 2.37 14.79
CA SER A 70 9.19 1.43 15.74
C SER A 70 10.35 0.66 15.09
N LEU A 71 11.51 0.67 15.72
CA LEU A 71 12.65 -0.14 15.28
C LEU A 71 12.30 -1.63 15.21
N LEU A 72 11.47 -2.13 16.12
CA LEU A 72 11.02 -3.53 16.13
C LEU A 72 10.19 -3.85 14.89
N ILE A 73 9.26 -2.98 14.49
CA ILE A 73 8.47 -3.14 13.26
C ILE A 73 9.39 -3.21 12.03
N ASN A 74 10.41 -2.35 11.97
CA ASN A 74 11.36 -2.39 10.86
C ASN A 74 12.15 -3.71 10.81
N LEU A 75 12.50 -4.27 11.97
CA LEU A 75 13.13 -5.58 12.06
C LEU A 75 12.18 -6.71 11.63
N ASP A 76 10.90 -6.63 12.01
CA ASP A 76 9.87 -7.59 11.61
C ASP A 76 9.63 -7.55 10.09
N LEU A 77 9.63 -6.36 9.49
CA LEU A 77 9.56 -6.18 8.03
C LEU A 77 10.75 -6.80 7.31
N LEU A 78 11.92 -6.90 7.95
CA LEU A 78 13.06 -7.65 7.44
C LEU A 78 12.89 -9.18 7.58
N GLY A 79 11.78 -9.63 8.16
CA GLY A 79 11.42 -11.05 8.27
C GLY A 79 12.00 -11.74 9.50
N LEU A 80 12.34 -11.00 10.54
CA LEU A 80 12.81 -11.56 11.81
C LEU A 80 11.66 -12.16 12.62
N ASP A 81 10.43 -11.62 12.46
CA ASP A 81 9.20 -12.20 13.01
C ASP A 81 8.16 -12.37 11.90
N LEU A 82 8.09 -13.58 11.35
CA LEU A 82 7.14 -13.90 10.31
C LEU A 82 5.83 -14.35 10.91
N PRO A 83 4.70 -13.77 10.48
CA PRO A 83 3.40 -14.27 10.92
C PRO A 83 3.26 -15.75 10.56
N PRO A 84 2.59 -16.54 11.41
CA PRO A 84 2.28 -17.94 11.08
C PRO A 84 1.49 -17.97 9.77
N SER A 85 1.62 -19.06 9.02
CA SER A 85 0.84 -19.27 7.80
C SER A 85 -0.63 -19.02 8.10
N LEU A 86 -1.19 -17.94 7.56
CA LEU A 86 -2.60 -17.65 7.74
C LEU A 86 -3.41 -18.80 7.11
N PRO A 87 -4.40 -19.35 7.80
CA PRO A 87 -5.36 -20.22 7.15
C PRO A 87 -5.97 -19.42 6.00
N LEU A 88 -6.28 -20.10 4.89
CA LEU A 88 -7.02 -19.47 3.79
C LEU A 88 -8.34 -18.98 4.37
N LEU A 89 -8.42 -17.68 4.60
CA LEU A 89 -9.61 -17.06 5.12
C LEU A 89 -10.64 -17.02 3.99
N GLU A 90 -11.88 -17.40 4.30
CA GLU A 90 -13.02 -17.18 3.41
C GLU A 90 -13.39 -15.70 3.32
N THR A 91 -12.72 -14.86 4.11
CA THR A 91 -12.91 -13.40 4.12
C THR A 91 -12.47 -12.81 2.78
N PRO A 92 -13.34 -12.09 2.09
CA PRO A 92 -12.97 -11.37 0.87
C PRO A 92 -11.83 -10.39 1.12
N VAL A 93 -10.91 -10.28 0.17
CA VAL A 93 -9.75 -9.39 0.25
C VAL A 93 -9.66 -8.55 -1.01
N LEU A 94 -9.53 -7.24 -0.84
CA LEU A 94 -9.21 -6.28 -1.89
C LEU A 94 -7.74 -5.85 -1.73
N VAL A 95 -6.96 -5.94 -2.80
CA VAL A 95 -5.56 -5.51 -2.83
C VAL A 95 -5.44 -4.32 -3.77
N LEU A 96 -5.12 -3.16 -3.21
CA LEU A 96 -4.89 -1.92 -3.94
C LEU A 96 -3.43 -1.50 -3.82
N GLY A 97 -2.91 -0.84 -4.84
CA GLY A 97 -1.57 -0.30 -4.81
C GLY A 97 -1.38 0.86 -5.77
N ALA A 98 -0.25 1.53 -5.65
CA ALA A 98 0.13 2.68 -6.45
C ALA A 98 1.30 2.33 -7.38
N HIS A 99 1.22 2.77 -8.65
CA HIS A 99 2.28 2.51 -9.63
C HIS A 99 3.62 3.17 -9.27
N ASN A 100 3.56 4.38 -8.71
CA ASN A 100 4.74 5.15 -8.33
C ASN A 100 5.19 4.89 -6.89
N ASP A 101 4.68 3.83 -6.24
CA ASP A 101 5.11 3.44 -4.90
C ASP A 101 6.57 2.96 -4.91
N GLN A 102 7.42 3.66 -4.15
CA GLN A 102 8.84 3.33 -4.03
C GLN A 102 9.15 2.41 -2.83
N PHE A 103 8.14 2.10 -2.01
CA PHE A 103 8.27 1.20 -0.86
C PHE A 103 7.72 -0.20 -1.18
N ILE A 104 6.59 -0.27 -1.90
CA ILE A 104 5.92 -1.52 -2.23
C ILE A 104 5.76 -1.61 -3.75
N TYR A 105 6.65 -2.32 -4.41
CA TYR A 105 6.61 -2.49 -5.86
C TYR A 105 5.47 -3.42 -6.31
N GLU A 106 5.02 -3.26 -7.54
CA GLU A 106 3.86 -3.98 -8.09
C GLU A 106 3.97 -5.52 -7.97
N GLY A 107 5.18 -6.06 -8.13
CA GLY A 107 5.39 -7.50 -7.95
C GLY A 107 5.03 -8.01 -6.57
N ALA A 108 5.26 -7.22 -5.51
CA ALA A 108 4.86 -7.56 -4.15
C ALA A 108 3.34 -7.51 -3.99
N LEU A 109 2.67 -6.53 -4.62
CA LEU A 109 1.20 -6.42 -4.62
C LEU A 109 0.57 -7.61 -5.33
N HIS A 110 1.09 -8.01 -6.50
CA HIS A 110 0.62 -9.19 -7.22
C HIS A 110 0.85 -10.49 -6.44
N ALA A 111 1.98 -10.63 -5.74
CA ALA A 111 2.27 -11.77 -4.88
C ALA A 111 1.28 -11.85 -3.71
N THR A 112 1.01 -10.69 -3.06
CA THR A 112 0.00 -10.59 -2.00
C THR A 112 -1.38 -10.99 -2.51
N ALA A 113 -1.82 -10.42 -3.63
CA ALA A 113 -3.11 -10.72 -4.24
C ALA A 113 -3.24 -12.21 -4.58
N SER A 114 -2.19 -12.81 -5.15
CA SER A 114 -2.14 -14.24 -5.44
C SER A 114 -2.30 -15.11 -4.18
N THR A 115 -1.68 -14.71 -3.07
CA THR A 115 -1.80 -15.42 -1.77
C THR A 115 -3.25 -15.43 -1.28
N TYR A 116 -3.99 -14.34 -1.48
CA TYR A 116 -5.40 -14.24 -1.10
C TYR A 116 -6.38 -14.62 -2.21
N ARG A 117 -5.89 -15.19 -3.32
CA ARG A 117 -6.70 -15.62 -4.49
C ARG A 117 -7.53 -14.49 -5.09
N THR A 118 -7.00 -13.29 -5.08
CA THR A 118 -7.60 -12.08 -5.69
C THR A 118 -6.65 -11.47 -6.72
N ARG A 119 -7.00 -10.29 -7.23
CA ARG A 119 -6.15 -9.51 -8.13
C ARG A 119 -5.77 -8.20 -7.47
N ALA A 120 -4.55 -7.74 -7.72
CA ALA A 120 -4.14 -6.39 -7.36
C ALA A 120 -4.68 -5.39 -8.38
N GLU A 121 -5.23 -4.29 -7.90
CA GLU A 121 -5.63 -3.14 -8.68
C GLU A 121 -4.63 -2.01 -8.43
N ILE A 122 -3.99 -1.52 -9.51
CA ILE A 122 -2.89 -0.56 -9.43
C ILE A 122 -3.36 0.79 -9.97
N PHE A 123 -3.20 1.84 -9.17
CA PHE A 123 -3.52 3.21 -9.54
C PHE A 123 -2.30 3.87 -10.20
N PRO A 124 -2.38 4.28 -11.49
CA PRO A 124 -1.19 4.63 -12.29
C PRO A 124 -0.51 5.93 -11.83
N ASP A 125 -1.27 6.91 -11.35
CA ASP A 125 -0.79 8.27 -11.08
C ASP A 125 -0.56 8.54 -9.59
N MET A 126 -0.51 7.51 -8.75
CA MET A 126 -0.40 7.63 -7.31
C MET A 126 0.94 7.13 -6.79
N ALA A 127 1.35 7.67 -5.63
CA ALA A 127 2.50 7.23 -4.86
C ALA A 127 2.07 6.50 -3.56
N HIS A 128 3.01 6.22 -2.66
CA HIS A 128 2.77 5.36 -1.49
C HIS A 128 1.62 5.82 -0.59
N ALA A 129 1.52 7.12 -0.31
CA ALA A 129 0.49 7.66 0.57
C ALA A 129 -0.84 7.89 -0.14
N MET A 130 -1.37 6.86 -0.81
CA MET A 130 -2.58 6.93 -1.65
C MET A 130 -3.77 7.64 -0.99
N MET A 131 -3.93 7.50 0.33
CA MET A 131 -5.01 8.12 1.11
C MET A 131 -4.85 9.63 1.28
N LEU A 132 -3.69 10.18 0.99
CA LEU A 132 -3.35 11.61 1.12
C LEU A 132 -2.92 12.22 -0.21
N ASP A 133 -2.75 11.39 -1.25
CA ASP A 133 -2.24 11.79 -2.54
C ASP A 133 -3.28 12.53 -3.38
N HIS A 134 -2.84 13.17 -4.46
CA HIS A 134 -3.76 13.73 -5.44
C HIS A 134 -4.62 12.60 -6.05
N GLY A 135 -5.95 12.82 -6.07
CA GLY A 135 -6.89 11.80 -6.59
C GLY A 135 -7.18 10.64 -5.63
N TRP A 136 -6.94 10.82 -4.33
CA TRP A 136 -7.26 9.85 -3.27
C TRP A 136 -8.73 9.38 -3.29
N GLU A 137 -9.62 10.14 -3.90
CA GLU A 137 -11.03 9.81 -4.08
C GLU A 137 -11.19 8.52 -4.89
N LYS A 138 -10.35 8.29 -5.91
CA LYS A 138 -10.44 7.09 -6.77
C LYS A 138 -10.28 5.79 -5.99
N PRO A 139 -9.21 5.57 -5.20
CA PRO A 139 -9.12 4.39 -4.36
C PRO A 139 -10.20 4.34 -3.26
N ALA A 140 -10.64 5.49 -2.73
CA ALA A 140 -11.72 5.53 -1.75
C ALA A 140 -13.06 5.08 -2.34
N GLU A 141 -13.43 5.58 -3.53
CA GLU A 141 -14.62 5.15 -4.28
C GLU A 141 -14.55 3.65 -4.60
N ARG A 142 -13.37 3.19 -5.06
CA ARG A 142 -13.19 1.76 -5.35
C ARG A 142 -13.36 0.86 -4.13
N ILE A 143 -12.90 1.31 -2.96
CA ILE A 143 -13.13 0.61 -1.68
C ILE A 143 -14.62 0.57 -1.36
N ALA A 144 -15.32 1.71 -1.50
CA ALA A 144 -16.75 1.79 -1.23
C ALA A 144 -17.54 0.85 -2.15
N GLU A 145 -17.29 0.87 -3.46
CA GLU A 145 -17.90 -0.04 -4.43
C GLU A 145 -17.67 -1.51 -4.08
N TRP A 146 -16.44 -1.85 -3.68
CA TRP A 146 -16.11 -3.22 -3.31
C TRP A 146 -16.82 -3.65 -2.03
N LEU A 147 -16.92 -2.76 -1.03
CA LEU A 147 -17.64 -3.02 0.20
C LEU A 147 -19.14 -3.23 -0.09
N ASP A 148 -19.75 -2.36 -0.90
CA ASP A 148 -21.15 -2.48 -1.26
C ASP A 148 -21.44 -3.81 -1.98
N ALA A 149 -20.58 -4.19 -2.93
CA ALA A 149 -20.71 -5.45 -3.65
C ALA A 149 -20.48 -6.68 -2.75
N THR A 150 -19.58 -6.59 -1.79
CA THR A 150 -19.20 -7.71 -0.92
C THR A 150 -20.17 -7.89 0.23
N LEU A 151 -20.74 -6.80 0.76
CA LEU A 151 -21.64 -6.81 1.91
C LEU A 151 -23.11 -6.82 1.51
N ALA A 152 -23.42 -6.70 0.20
CA ALA A 152 -24.81 -6.79 -0.27
C ALA A 152 -25.43 -8.12 0.17
N PRO A 153 -26.61 -8.13 0.79
CA PRO A 153 -27.28 -9.37 1.18
C PRO A 153 -27.52 -10.23 -0.05
N ALA A 154 -27.16 -11.52 0.03
CA ALA A 154 -27.42 -12.49 -1.02
C ALA A 154 -28.94 -12.56 -1.29
N GLY A 155 -29.42 -11.86 -2.32
CA GLY A 155 -30.85 -11.78 -2.65
C GLY A 155 -31.32 -10.44 -3.25
N ALA A 156 -30.48 -9.39 -3.23
CA ALA A 156 -30.87 -8.09 -3.76
C ALA A 156 -30.97 -8.03 -5.29
N GLU A 157 -30.37 -8.97 -6.02
CA GLU A 157 -30.40 -9.00 -7.50
C GLU A 157 -31.72 -9.56 -8.09
N SER A 158 -32.52 -10.28 -7.30
CA SER A 158 -33.75 -10.90 -7.81
C SER A 158 -34.93 -9.92 -8.00
N SER A 159 -34.86 -8.70 -7.46
CA SER A 159 -35.96 -7.73 -7.49
C SER A 159 -35.97 -6.76 -8.67
N ARG A 160 -34.89 -6.72 -9.47
CA ARG A 160 -34.82 -5.75 -10.59
C ARG A 160 -35.32 -6.26 -11.93
N ASN A 161 -35.67 -7.54 -12.02
CA ASN A 161 -36.08 -8.17 -13.30
C ASN A 161 -37.55 -8.60 -13.36
N SER A 162 -38.40 -8.04 -12.52
CA SER A 162 -39.86 -8.32 -12.56
C SER A 162 -40.64 -7.04 -12.87
N ILE A 163 -40.52 -6.53 -14.09
CA ILE A 163 -41.53 -5.64 -14.66
C ILE A 163 -42.32 -6.51 -15.62
N PRO A 164 -43.60 -6.83 -15.31
CA PRO A 164 -44.46 -7.47 -16.29
C PRO A 164 -44.84 -6.43 -17.35
N LEU A 165 -44.57 -6.75 -18.60
CA LEU A 165 -45.15 -6.07 -19.74
C LEU A 165 -46.69 -6.37 -19.75
N LEU A 166 -47.49 -5.33 -19.55
CA LEU A 166 -48.89 -5.26 -19.96
C LEU A 166 -48.98 -4.41 -21.22
#